data_b5daeb72a633ca9181416d571c01ccea
#
_entry.id   b5daeb72a633ca9181416d571c01ccea
#
_cell.length_a   1.000
_cell.length_b   1.000
_cell.length_c   1.000
_cell.angle_alpha   90.00
_cell.angle_beta   90.00
_cell.angle_gamma   90.00
#
_symmetry.space_group_name_H-M   'P 1'
#
loop_
_entity.id
_entity.type
_entity.pdbx_description
1 polymer ?
#
loop_
_entity_poly.entity_id
_entity_poly.type
_entity_poly.pdbx_seq_one_letter_code
_entity_poly.pdbx_strand_id
1 'polypeptide(L)'
;MLGVIGTQTDKTVAALTAFLDLIDNMPTSSERFDESVNSLLNRYRTSKLNFREVIGAVRSWERLGFETDPRRDRFQQLQTASLDELLEFQQEHVKDRPKLISIVGDLSIIDAEELEKFGAVEELQVEQLFVE
;
A
#
# COMPACT_ATOMS: atom_id res chain seq x y z
N MET A 1 0.33 -5.17 -0.11
CA MET A 1 0.45 -3.68 -0.06
C MET A 1 -0.60 -3.11 -1.00
N LEU A 2 -1.26 -2.03 -0.66
CA LEU A 2 -2.17 -1.28 -1.52
C LEU A 2 -1.61 0.15 -1.69
N GLY A 3 -1.46 0.59 -2.94
CA GLY A 3 -1.10 1.97 -3.25
C GLY A 3 -2.19 2.60 -4.11
N VAL A 4 -2.47 3.87 -3.91
CA VAL A 4 -3.48 4.63 -4.67
C VAL A 4 -2.87 5.94 -5.14
N ILE A 5 -3.10 6.27 -6.41
CA ILE A 5 -2.68 7.52 -7.01
C ILE A 5 -3.85 8.16 -7.77
N GLY A 6 -4.03 9.45 -7.62
CA GLY A 6 -4.97 10.24 -8.41
C GLY A 6 -4.19 11.13 -9.37
N THR A 7 -4.62 11.15 -10.65
CA THR A 7 -3.98 11.95 -11.70
C THR A 7 -5.00 12.44 -12.71
N GLN A 8 -4.58 13.33 -13.60
CA GLN A 8 -5.36 13.70 -14.80
C GLN A 8 -5.34 12.52 -15.78
N THR A 9 -6.42 12.30 -16.49
CA THR A 9 -6.61 11.15 -17.37
C THR A 9 -5.53 11.04 -18.45
N ASP A 10 -5.12 12.15 -19.06
CA ASP A 10 -4.05 12.24 -20.06
C ASP A 10 -2.64 11.97 -19.50
N LYS A 11 -2.49 11.91 -18.19
CA LYS A 11 -1.21 11.65 -17.50
C LYS A 11 -1.14 10.28 -16.82
N THR A 12 -2.12 9.43 -17.06
CA THR A 12 -2.24 8.12 -16.40
C THR A 12 -0.98 7.27 -16.58
N VAL A 13 -0.48 7.14 -17.80
CA VAL A 13 0.72 6.32 -18.10
C VAL A 13 1.95 6.88 -17.42
N ALA A 14 2.17 8.19 -17.49
CA ALA A 14 3.31 8.85 -16.85
C ALA A 14 3.26 8.73 -15.32
N ALA A 15 2.07 8.92 -14.74
CA ALA A 15 1.86 8.78 -13.30
C ALA A 15 2.07 7.32 -12.84
N LEU A 16 1.58 6.35 -13.60
CA LEU A 16 1.78 4.93 -13.31
C LEU A 16 3.26 4.54 -13.37
N THR A 17 3.97 5.00 -14.43
CA THR A 17 5.41 4.78 -14.55
C THR A 17 6.17 5.30 -13.33
N ALA A 18 5.94 6.56 -12.95
CA ALA A 18 6.58 7.17 -11.80
C ALA A 18 6.22 6.47 -10.48
N PHE A 19 4.97 6.02 -10.35
CA PHE A 19 4.51 5.32 -9.15
C PHE A 19 5.14 3.94 -8.99
N LEU A 20 5.25 3.18 -10.09
CA LEU A 20 5.91 1.88 -10.08
C LEU A 20 7.41 2.02 -9.82
N ASP A 21 8.05 3.03 -10.40
CA ASP A 21 9.46 3.33 -10.13
C ASP A 21 9.69 3.63 -8.65
N LEU A 22 8.83 4.43 -8.01
CA LEU A 22 8.90 4.69 -6.57
C LEU A 22 8.74 3.43 -5.71
N ILE A 23 7.93 2.48 -6.16
CA ILE A 23 7.74 1.21 -5.45
C ILE A 23 8.98 0.33 -5.57
N ASP A 24 9.55 0.21 -6.77
CA ASP A 24 10.66 -0.69 -7.04
C ASP A 24 12.02 -0.06 -6.66
N ASN A 25 12.15 1.26 -6.75
CA ASN A 25 13.33 2.04 -6.43
C ASN A 25 13.05 3.03 -5.29
N MET A 26 12.61 2.51 -4.15
CA MET A 26 12.24 3.33 -2.98
C MET A 26 13.37 4.31 -2.60
N PRO A 27 13.09 5.64 -2.59
CA PRO A 27 14.10 6.61 -2.16
C PRO A 27 14.44 6.41 -0.69
N THR A 28 15.72 6.34 -0.38
CA THR A 28 16.21 6.14 0.98
C THR A 28 16.58 7.46 1.65
N SER A 29 16.14 7.63 2.90
CA SER A 29 16.53 8.76 3.76
C SER A 29 16.42 8.31 5.21
N SER A 30 17.54 8.34 5.92
CA SER A 30 17.57 8.04 7.36
C SER A 30 16.71 9.01 8.16
N GLU A 31 16.76 10.30 7.83
CA GLU A 31 15.95 11.32 8.49
C GLU A 31 14.44 11.03 8.37
N ARG A 32 13.97 10.75 7.15
CA ARG A 32 12.55 10.38 6.92
C ARG A 32 12.15 9.08 7.58
N PHE A 33 13.08 8.13 7.66
CA PHE A 33 12.85 6.88 8.39
C PHE A 33 12.63 7.16 9.87
N ASP A 34 13.53 7.92 10.50
CA ASP A 34 13.44 8.27 11.92
C ASP A 34 12.17 9.07 12.23
N GLU A 35 11.82 10.03 11.41
CA GLU A 35 10.57 10.78 11.52
C GLU A 35 9.34 9.88 11.43
N SER A 36 9.34 8.92 10.49
CA SER A 36 8.25 7.96 10.29
C SER A 36 8.10 7.03 11.47
N VAL A 37 9.21 6.48 11.99
CA VAL A 37 9.21 5.63 13.19
C VAL A 37 8.67 6.41 14.40
N ASN A 38 9.16 7.63 14.62
CA ASN A 38 8.70 8.48 15.73
C ASN A 38 7.21 8.80 15.60
N SER A 39 6.74 9.10 14.39
CA SER A 39 5.32 9.35 14.12
C SER A 39 4.45 8.14 14.45
N LEU A 40 4.88 6.94 14.02
CA LEU A 40 4.19 5.68 14.31
C LEU A 40 4.18 5.37 15.81
N LEU A 41 5.31 5.52 16.50
CA LEU A 41 5.40 5.31 17.95
C LEU A 41 4.47 6.25 18.71
N ASN A 42 4.40 7.53 18.31
CA ASN A 42 3.47 8.50 18.88
C ASN A 42 2.02 8.11 18.61
N ARG A 43 1.70 7.66 17.41
CA ARG A 43 0.37 7.16 17.08
C ARG A 43 -0.02 5.97 17.96
N TYR A 44 0.85 5.00 18.19
CA TYR A 44 0.58 3.88 19.10
C TYR A 44 0.34 4.32 20.54
N ARG A 45 1.07 5.35 21.02
CA ARG A 45 0.91 5.88 22.39
C ARG A 45 -0.40 6.65 22.58
N THR A 46 -0.87 7.34 21.56
CA THR A 46 -2.00 8.26 21.63
C THR A 46 -3.32 7.68 21.13
N SER A 47 -3.27 6.72 20.20
CA SER A 47 -4.48 6.13 19.61
C SER A 47 -5.13 5.14 20.57
N LYS A 48 -6.42 5.32 20.80
CA LYS A 48 -7.26 4.39 21.58
C LYS A 48 -8.35 3.85 20.68
N LEU A 49 -8.65 2.56 20.80
CA LEU A 49 -9.85 2.00 20.20
C LEU A 49 -11.08 2.54 20.91
N ASN A 50 -12.02 3.06 20.14
CA ASN A 50 -13.34 3.37 20.62
C ASN A 50 -14.06 2.05 20.96
N PHE A 51 -14.93 2.04 21.98
CA PHE A 51 -15.66 0.82 22.37
C PHE A 51 -16.46 0.18 21.23
N ARG A 52 -16.95 0.99 20.28
CA ARG A 52 -17.67 0.50 19.08
C ARG A 52 -16.76 -0.19 18.08
N GLU A 53 -15.47 0.11 18.09
CA GLU A 53 -14.47 -0.44 17.16
C GLU A 53 -13.84 -1.73 17.68
N VAL A 54 -13.94 -2.01 18.98
CA VAL A 54 -13.26 -3.15 19.64
C VAL A 54 -13.63 -4.48 18.97
N ILE A 55 -14.93 -4.74 18.75
CA ILE A 55 -15.40 -6.00 18.16
C ILE A 55 -14.86 -6.15 16.73
N GLY A 56 -14.91 -5.08 15.94
CA GLY A 56 -14.37 -5.08 14.57
C GLY A 56 -12.87 -5.32 14.54
N ALA A 57 -12.12 -4.70 15.44
CA ALA A 57 -10.69 -4.88 15.57
C ALA A 57 -10.32 -6.33 15.94
N VAL A 58 -10.97 -6.90 16.96
CA VAL A 58 -10.73 -8.29 17.39
C VAL A 58 -11.01 -9.26 16.23
N ARG A 59 -12.15 -9.15 15.56
CA ARG A 59 -12.47 -10.00 14.41
C ARG A 59 -11.48 -9.85 13.25
N SER A 60 -10.93 -8.64 13.08
CA SER A 60 -9.90 -8.41 12.07
C SER A 60 -8.59 -9.09 12.43
N TRP A 61 -8.20 -9.03 13.71
CA TRP A 61 -6.99 -9.70 14.20
C TRP A 61 -7.11 -11.22 14.12
N GLU A 62 -8.24 -11.80 14.56
CA GLU A 62 -8.52 -13.23 14.43
C GLU A 62 -8.44 -13.72 12.97
N ARG A 63 -9.00 -12.95 12.02
CA ARG A 63 -8.91 -13.24 10.58
C ARG A 63 -7.48 -13.24 10.05
N LEU A 64 -6.61 -12.44 10.66
CA LEU A 64 -5.18 -12.36 10.34
C LEU A 64 -4.33 -13.37 11.11
N GLY A 65 -4.97 -14.24 11.93
CA GLY A 65 -4.30 -15.29 12.70
C GLY A 65 -3.69 -14.82 14.02
N PHE A 66 -4.05 -13.63 14.51
CA PHE A 66 -3.59 -13.16 15.80
C PHE A 66 -4.52 -13.65 16.92
N GLU A 67 -3.97 -14.28 17.93
CA GLU A 67 -4.69 -14.71 19.14
C GLU A 67 -4.87 -13.58 20.16
N THR A 68 -4.03 -12.56 20.08
CA THR A 68 -4.03 -11.41 20.99
C THR A 68 -3.91 -10.10 20.21
N ASP A 69 -4.02 -8.97 20.90
CA ASP A 69 -3.83 -7.64 20.32
C ASP A 69 -2.39 -7.47 19.78
N PRO A 70 -2.20 -7.40 18.45
CA PRO A 70 -0.86 -7.35 17.86
C PRO A 70 -0.17 -5.99 18.00
N ARG A 71 -0.88 -4.97 18.51
CA ARG A 71 -0.34 -3.61 18.61
C ARG A 71 0.83 -3.50 19.59
N ARG A 72 0.80 -4.30 20.66
CA ARG A 72 1.89 -4.32 21.66
C ARG A 72 3.21 -4.80 21.02
N ASP A 73 3.15 -5.90 20.30
CA ASP A 73 4.34 -6.50 19.69
C ASP A 73 4.87 -5.62 18.55
N ARG A 74 3.97 -5.07 17.74
CA ARG A 74 4.32 -4.09 16.71
C ARG A 74 4.98 -2.83 17.27
N PHE A 75 4.49 -2.34 18.42
CA PHE A 75 5.10 -1.20 19.10
C PHE A 75 6.53 -1.54 19.56
N GLN A 76 6.75 -2.72 20.10
CA GLN A 76 8.09 -3.17 20.52
C GLN A 76 9.02 -3.31 19.31
N GLN A 77 8.56 -3.91 18.22
CA GLN A 77 9.32 -4.04 16.98
C GLN A 77 9.73 -2.68 16.41
N LEU A 78 8.81 -1.70 16.42
CA LEU A 78 9.12 -0.34 15.95
C LEU A 78 10.21 0.37 16.76
N GLN A 79 10.37 0.04 18.04
CA GLN A 79 11.41 0.65 18.87
C GLN A 79 12.83 0.21 18.48
N THR A 80 12.96 -0.93 17.84
CA THR A 80 14.24 -1.50 17.40
C THR A 80 14.39 -1.54 15.88
N ALA A 81 13.38 -1.08 15.14
CA ALA A 81 13.41 -1.08 13.68
C ALA A 81 14.57 -0.25 13.14
N SER A 82 15.21 -0.75 12.09
CA SER A 82 16.29 -0.09 11.38
C SER A 82 15.93 0.18 9.91
N LEU A 83 16.60 1.15 9.31
CA LEU A 83 16.46 1.44 7.89
C LEU A 83 16.91 0.23 7.04
N ASP A 84 17.95 -0.47 7.46
CA ASP A 84 18.48 -1.62 6.73
C ASP A 84 17.45 -2.77 6.67
N GLU A 85 16.77 -3.07 7.78
CA GLU A 85 15.67 -4.05 7.81
C GLU A 85 14.50 -3.64 6.89
N LEU A 86 14.17 -2.33 6.84
CA LEU A 86 13.15 -1.84 5.92
C LEU A 86 13.56 -2.01 4.45
N LEU A 87 14.83 -1.75 4.13
CA LEU A 87 15.37 -1.92 2.78
C LEU A 87 15.42 -3.39 2.36
N GLU A 88 15.83 -4.27 3.26
CA GLU A 88 15.81 -5.72 3.06
C GLU A 88 14.38 -6.21 2.78
N PHE A 89 13.43 -5.81 3.61
CA PHE A 89 12.01 -6.13 3.39
C PHE A 89 11.50 -5.63 2.04
N GLN A 90 11.85 -4.38 1.65
CA GLN A 90 11.45 -3.83 0.36
C GLN A 90 12.01 -4.66 -0.80
N GLN A 91 13.29 -5.03 -0.74
CA GLN A 91 13.92 -5.83 -1.79
C GLN A 91 13.35 -7.25 -1.88
N GLU A 92 13.09 -7.91 -0.75
CA GLU A 92 12.61 -9.28 -0.73
C GLU A 92 11.13 -9.41 -1.04
N HIS A 93 10.31 -8.44 -0.62
CA HIS A 93 8.86 -8.60 -0.60
C HIS A 93 8.09 -7.59 -1.47
N VAL A 94 8.73 -6.55 -1.96
CA VAL A 94 8.04 -5.47 -2.70
C VAL A 94 8.62 -5.29 -4.10
N LYS A 95 9.94 -5.14 -4.20
CA LYS A 95 10.64 -4.90 -5.46
C LYS A 95 10.41 -6.06 -6.44
N ASP A 96 10.17 -5.74 -7.69
CA ASP A 96 10.00 -6.70 -8.80
C ASP A 96 8.93 -7.79 -8.55
N ARG A 97 8.03 -7.59 -7.57
CA ARG A 97 6.93 -8.53 -7.32
C ARG A 97 5.77 -8.26 -8.28
N PRO A 98 5.02 -9.31 -8.65
CA PRO A 98 3.81 -9.14 -9.46
C PRO A 98 2.86 -8.12 -8.83
N LYS A 99 2.32 -7.23 -9.67
CA LYS A 99 1.42 -6.16 -9.24
C LYS A 99 0.12 -6.28 -10.03
N LEU A 100 -1.01 -6.14 -9.34
CA LEU A 100 -2.30 -5.92 -9.96
C LEU A 100 -2.56 -4.42 -10.00
N ILE A 101 -2.83 -3.91 -11.20
CA ILE A 101 -3.11 -2.49 -11.42
C ILE A 101 -4.57 -2.37 -11.81
N SER A 102 -5.31 -1.55 -11.08
CA SER A 102 -6.69 -1.20 -11.41
C SER A 102 -6.77 0.29 -11.73
N ILE A 103 -7.33 0.61 -12.89
CA ILE A 103 -7.46 1.99 -13.37
C ILE A 103 -8.94 2.28 -13.55
N VAL A 104 -9.37 3.43 -13.05
CA VAL A 104 -10.71 3.97 -13.29
C VAL A 104 -10.54 5.34 -13.94
N GLY A 105 -11.06 5.49 -15.17
CA GLY A 105 -10.92 6.73 -15.91
C GLY A 105 -11.62 6.68 -17.26
N ASP A 106 -11.47 7.74 -18.04
CA ASP A 106 -12.01 7.83 -19.39
C ASP A 106 -11.06 7.17 -20.40
N LEU A 107 -11.43 5.98 -20.86
CA LEU A 107 -10.64 5.20 -21.81
C LEU A 107 -10.49 5.86 -23.18
N SER A 108 -11.31 6.83 -23.53
CA SER A 108 -11.14 7.58 -24.79
C SER A 108 -9.91 8.51 -24.78
N ILE A 109 -9.38 8.80 -23.59
CA ILE A 109 -8.24 9.71 -23.37
C ILE A 109 -6.97 8.92 -22.94
N ILE A 110 -7.17 7.80 -22.26
CA ILE A 110 -6.04 6.95 -21.81
C ILE A 110 -5.52 6.16 -23.00
N ASP A 111 -4.22 6.22 -23.23
CA ASP A 111 -3.55 5.40 -24.23
C ASP A 111 -3.48 3.93 -23.76
N ALA A 112 -4.40 3.10 -24.23
CA ALA A 112 -4.49 1.70 -23.86
C ALA A 112 -3.29 0.88 -24.35
N GLU A 113 -2.72 1.21 -25.53
CA GLU A 113 -1.53 0.53 -26.07
C GLU A 113 -0.29 0.81 -25.19
N GLU A 114 -0.22 2.02 -24.64
CA GLU A 114 0.83 2.38 -23.69
C GLU A 114 0.69 1.64 -22.33
N LEU A 115 -0.51 1.24 -21.94
CA LEU A 115 -0.74 0.45 -20.71
C LEU A 115 -0.24 -1.00 -20.86
N GLU A 116 -0.22 -1.55 -22.06
CA GLU A 116 0.27 -2.91 -22.31
C GLU A 116 1.75 -3.10 -21.94
N LYS A 117 2.52 -2.01 -21.82
CA LYS A 117 3.89 -2.03 -21.31
C LYS A 117 4.01 -2.53 -19.86
N PHE A 118 2.93 -2.42 -19.09
CA PHE A 118 2.89 -2.84 -17.68
C PHE A 118 2.33 -4.25 -17.48
N GLY A 119 1.71 -4.83 -18.51
CA GLY A 119 1.13 -6.17 -18.48
C GLY A 119 -0.10 -6.29 -19.36
N ALA A 120 -0.75 -7.46 -19.29
CA ALA A 120 -2.01 -7.67 -20.01
C ALA A 120 -3.09 -6.73 -19.49
N VAL A 121 -3.77 -6.06 -20.43
CA VAL A 121 -4.86 -5.11 -20.12
C VAL A 121 -6.19 -5.80 -20.38
N GLU A 122 -7.10 -5.74 -19.41
CA GLU A 122 -8.48 -6.20 -19.51
C GLU A 122 -9.42 -5.03 -19.19
N GLU A 123 -10.30 -4.71 -20.12
CA GLU A 123 -11.35 -3.72 -19.89
C GLU A 123 -12.56 -4.41 -19.24
N LEU A 124 -12.98 -3.89 -18.08
CA LEU A 124 -14.14 -4.40 -17.37
C LEU A 124 -15.31 -3.43 -17.53
N GLN A 125 -16.44 -3.94 -17.96
CA GLN A 125 -17.69 -3.19 -17.98
C GLN A 125 -18.32 -3.17 -16.58
N VAL A 126 -19.08 -2.10 -16.30
CA VAL A 126 -19.69 -1.91 -14.97
C VAL A 126 -20.57 -3.10 -14.57
N GLU A 127 -21.27 -3.68 -15.54
CA GLU A 127 -22.15 -4.84 -15.37
C GLU A 127 -21.41 -6.12 -14.93
N GLN A 128 -20.13 -6.22 -15.25
CA GLN A 128 -19.26 -7.34 -14.85
C GLN A 128 -18.78 -7.24 -13.39
N LEU A 129 -18.80 -6.03 -12.82
CA LEU A 129 -18.33 -5.77 -11.46
C LEU A 129 -19.41 -6.02 -10.40
N PHE A 130 -20.68 -6.02 -10.78
CA PHE A 130 -21.79 -6.21 -9.87
C PHE A 130 -22.55 -7.49 -10.26
N VAL A 131 -22.43 -8.51 -9.43
CA VAL A 131 -23.26 -9.72 -9.52
C VAL A 131 -24.53 -9.42 -8.74
N GLU A 132 -25.71 -9.55 -9.38
CA GLU A 132 -27.00 -9.49 -8.71
C GLU A 132 -27.21 -10.66 -7.74
#